data_a16c0e7b3c54c020825e33be8bf76b65
#
_entry.id   a16c0e7b3c54c020825e33be8bf76b65
#
_cell.length_a   1.000
_cell.length_b   1.000
_cell.length_c   1.000
_cell.angle_alpha   90.00
_cell.angle_beta   90.00
_cell.angle_gamma   90.00
#
_symmetry.space_group_name_H-M   'P 1'
#
loop_
_entity.id
_entity.type
_entity.pdbx_description
1 polymer ?
#
loop_
_entity_poly.entity_id
_entity_poly.type
_entity_poly.pdbx_seq_one_letter_code
_entity_poly.pdbx_strand_id
1 'polypeptide(L)'
;MRVDADDFARPCSCGREHHIDVKEIVIESGAIGKLEEEMSDGDLREYISPLLICDTNSYKATEELMEDIYDRCQVLILDAEDLEADERAVEIVENYMEEDIDLVLAVGAGTIHDLSRFVAHQYRIPFVSVPTAASSDGFTSTVADMTWNGVKKAVAASAPLFVFADTDIFAKAPKRLTAAGVSDILGKYIALADWKIASILSKEYYCAEVVNLETKAVRTVKDNLKEIAAGEEEACEKLMYALVLSGLAMQMTGNSRPASGAEHHLVHLWDMEVVNGHLDALHGEKVS
;
A
#
# COMPACT_ATOMS: atom_id res chain seq x y z
N MET A 1 0.80 7.30 -15.04
CA MET A 1 2.27 7.29 -14.75
C MET A 1 2.71 5.84 -14.57
N ARG A 2 3.79 5.42 -15.22
CA ARG A 2 4.29 4.03 -15.16
C ARG A 2 5.64 4.02 -14.44
N VAL A 3 5.84 3.09 -13.51
CA VAL A 3 7.07 2.90 -12.75
C VAL A 3 7.56 1.49 -13.00
N ASP A 4 8.76 1.37 -13.55
CA ASP A 4 9.42 0.08 -13.79
C ASP A 4 10.35 -0.23 -12.61
N ALA A 5 10.27 -1.45 -12.08
CA ALA A 5 11.12 -1.90 -10.97
C ALA A 5 12.61 -1.84 -11.31
N ASP A 6 12.98 -2.08 -12.57
CA ASP A 6 14.37 -2.05 -13.04
C ASP A 6 15.02 -0.66 -12.90
N ASP A 7 14.24 0.41 -12.86
CA ASP A 7 14.73 1.77 -12.61
C ASP A 7 15.36 1.93 -11.21
N PHE A 8 15.00 1.06 -10.27
CA PHE A 8 15.44 1.10 -8.86
C PHE A 8 16.43 -0.01 -8.52
N ALA A 9 16.41 -1.14 -9.24
CA ALA A 9 17.28 -2.30 -9.02
C ALA A 9 18.66 -2.07 -9.67
N ARG A 10 19.50 -1.22 -9.05
CA ARG A 10 20.83 -0.88 -9.58
C ARG A 10 21.87 -0.74 -8.47
N PRO A 11 23.18 -0.92 -8.79
CA PRO A 11 24.25 -0.63 -7.84
C PRO A 11 24.15 0.82 -7.34
N CYS A 12 24.22 1.00 -6.02
CA CYS A 12 24.06 2.29 -5.39
C CYS A 12 25.35 2.78 -4.75
N SER A 13 25.53 4.11 -4.72
CA SER A 13 26.66 4.76 -4.03
C SER A 13 26.72 4.47 -2.53
N CYS A 14 25.64 3.95 -1.92
CA CYS A 14 25.60 3.49 -0.53
C CYS A 14 26.34 2.18 -0.28
N GLY A 15 26.84 1.52 -1.33
CA GLY A 15 27.56 0.25 -1.25
C GLY A 15 26.68 -1.00 -1.17
N ARG A 16 25.34 -0.85 -1.32
CA ARG A 16 24.38 -1.95 -1.43
C ARG A 16 23.76 -1.99 -2.81
N GLU A 17 23.33 -3.17 -3.22
CA GLU A 17 22.42 -3.36 -4.32
C GLU A 17 20.98 -3.29 -3.76
N HIS A 18 20.14 -2.47 -4.37
CA HIS A 18 18.75 -2.36 -3.99
C HIS A 18 17.93 -3.39 -4.74
N HIS A 19 16.95 -3.95 -4.06
CA HIS A 19 16.03 -4.93 -4.63
C HIS A 19 14.59 -4.43 -4.48
N ILE A 20 13.79 -4.64 -5.50
CA ILE A 20 12.35 -4.35 -5.52
C ILE A 20 11.65 -5.58 -6.07
N ASP A 21 10.61 -6.04 -5.36
CA ASP A 21 9.88 -7.25 -5.73
C ASP A 21 8.71 -6.97 -6.69
N VAL A 22 8.25 -5.71 -6.78
CA VAL A 22 7.15 -5.31 -7.68
C VAL A 22 7.67 -5.27 -9.11
N LYS A 23 7.00 -5.96 -10.05
CA LYS A 23 7.38 -5.94 -11.48
C LYS A 23 7.01 -4.63 -12.15
N GLU A 24 5.79 -4.17 -11.97
CA GLU A 24 5.28 -2.96 -12.61
C GLU A 24 4.23 -2.25 -11.75
N ILE A 25 4.20 -0.94 -11.87
CA ILE A 25 3.22 -0.06 -11.21
C ILE A 25 2.62 0.87 -12.26
N VAL A 26 1.29 0.85 -12.37
CA VAL A 26 0.50 1.72 -13.25
C VAL A 26 -0.35 2.64 -12.41
N ILE A 27 -0.17 3.96 -12.55
CA ILE A 27 -0.95 4.99 -11.85
C ILE A 27 -1.48 5.95 -12.91
N GLU A 28 -2.71 5.77 -13.36
CA GLU A 28 -3.35 6.62 -14.38
C GLU A 28 -4.85 6.30 -14.48
N SER A 29 -5.61 7.16 -15.13
CA SER A 29 -6.99 6.86 -15.54
C SER A 29 -6.98 5.68 -16.52
N GLY A 30 -7.87 4.71 -16.31
CA GLY A 30 -7.94 3.48 -17.10
C GLY A 30 -6.88 2.42 -16.73
N ALA A 31 -6.24 2.51 -15.56
CA ALA A 31 -5.30 1.48 -15.08
C ALA A 31 -5.97 0.10 -14.93
N ILE A 32 -7.28 0.04 -14.66
CA ILE A 32 -8.03 -1.22 -14.62
C ILE A 32 -8.00 -1.94 -15.97
N GLY A 33 -8.10 -1.20 -17.09
CA GLY A 33 -7.97 -1.81 -18.43
C GLY A 33 -6.59 -2.43 -18.65
N LYS A 34 -5.53 -1.93 -17.99
CA LYS A 34 -4.21 -2.56 -18.03
C LYS A 34 -4.17 -3.86 -17.21
N LEU A 35 -4.85 -3.90 -16.07
CA LEU A 35 -5.01 -5.16 -15.32
C LEU A 35 -5.74 -6.22 -16.16
N GLU A 36 -6.79 -5.84 -16.89
CA GLU A 36 -7.51 -6.74 -17.80
C GLU A 36 -6.60 -7.26 -18.94
N GLU A 37 -5.79 -6.37 -19.53
CA GLU A 37 -4.79 -6.75 -20.54
C GLU A 37 -3.77 -7.76 -19.95
N GLU A 38 -3.22 -7.50 -18.74
CA GLU A 38 -2.29 -8.40 -18.06
C GLU A 38 -2.90 -9.76 -17.73
N MET A 39 -4.16 -9.80 -17.26
CA MET A 39 -4.88 -11.04 -16.98
C MET A 39 -5.28 -11.81 -18.25
N SER A 40 -5.39 -11.14 -19.40
CA SER A 40 -5.82 -11.75 -20.65
C SER A 40 -4.67 -12.25 -21.51
N ASP A 41 -3.62 -11.48 -21.65
CA ASP A 41 -2.50 -11.71 -22.60
C ASP A 41 -1.11 -11.38 -22.02
N GLY A 42 -1.04 -10.82 -20.78
CA GLY A 42 0.19 -10.50 -20.09
C GLY A 42 0.69 -11.58 -19.13
N ASP A 43 1.51 -11.16 -18.17
CA ASP A 43 2.14 -12.04 -17.17
C ASP A 43 1.13 -12.66 -16.19
N LEU A 44 -0.04 -12.02 -15.99
CA LEU A 44 -1.08 -12.56 -15.11
C LEU A 44 -1.96 -13.61 -15.77
N ARG A 45 -1.84 -13.86 -17.08
CA ARG A 45 -2.60 -14.88 -17.82
C ARG A 45 -2.37 -16.30 -17.32
N GLU A 46 -1.24 -16.57 -16.69
CA GLU A 46 -0.92 -17.91 -16.18
C GLU A 46 -1.73 -18.30 -14.92
N TYR A 47 -2.27 -17.30 -14.21
CA TYR A 47 -3.10 -17.51 -13.02
C TYR A 47 -4.56 -17.74 -13.42
N ILE A 48 -5.08 -18.93 -13.14
CA ILE A 48 -6.37 -19.39 -13.64
C ILE A 48 -7.45 -19.42 -12.57
N SER A 49 -7.10 -19.32 -11.32
CA SER A 49 -8.01 -19.35 -10.17
C SER A 49 -7.76 -18.19 -9.20
N PRO A 50 -7.93 -16.92 -9.65
CA PRO A 50 -7.69 -15.78 -8.80
C PRO A 50 -8.81 -15.56 -7.76
N LEU A 51 -8.43 -15.23 -6.52
CA LEU A 51 -9.32 -14.74 -5.47
C LEU A 51 -9.23 -13.22 -5.38
N LEU A 52 -10.34 -12.53 -5.64
CA LEU A 52 -10.46 -11.09 -5.43
C LEU A 52 -11.03 -10.82 -4.04
N ILE A 53 -10.31 -10.03 -3.24
CA ILE A 53 -10.72 -9.61 -1.90
C ILE A 53 -10.99 -8.11 -1.91
N CYS A 54 -12.20 -7.72 -1.53
CA CYS A 54 -12.62 -6.34 -1.36
C CYS A 54 -13.54 -6.19 -0.15
N ASP A 55 -13.89 -4.97 0.20
CA ASP A 55 -14.96 -4.68 1.15
C ASP A 55 -16.20 -4.09 0.45
N THR A 56 -17.30 -3.95 1.17
CA THR A 56 -18.57 -3.44 0.62
C THR A 56 -18.46 -2.02 0.07
N ASN A 57 -17.51 -1.20 0.54
CA ASN A 57 -17.29 0.16 0.03
C ASN A 57 -16.43 0.15 -1.24
N SER A 58 -15.33 -0.60 -1.23
CA SER A 58 -14.46 -0.75 -2.39
C SER A 58 -15.17 -1.48 -3.53
N TYR A 59 -16.00 -2.50 -3.24
CA TYR A 59 -16.84 -3.14 -4.25
C TYR A 59 -17.73 -2.13 -4.98
N LYS A 60 -18.51 -1.31 -4.23
CA LYS A 60 -19.38 -0.28 -4.81
C LYS A 60 -18.62 0.77 -5.62
N ALA A 61 -17.38 1.05 -5.27
CA ALA A 61 -16.55 2.03 -5.97
C ALA A 61 -15.97 1.48 -7.28
N THR A 62 -15.93 0.15 -7.45
CA THR A 62 -15.23 -0.52 -8.55
C THR A 62 -16.12 -1.41 -9.41
N GLU A 63 -17.36 -1.75 -8.97
CA GLU A 63 -18.22 -2.76 -9.62
C GLU A 63 -18.45 -2.49 -11.12
N GLU A 64 -18.67 -1.22 -11.51
CA GLU A 64 -18.88 -0.86 -12.92
C GLU A 64 -17.59 -0.93 -13.75
N LEU A 65 -16.44 -0.55 -13.18
CA LEU A 65 -15.16 -0.49 -13.88
C LEU A 65 -14.44 -1.82 -13.94
N MET A 66 -14.76 -2.74 -13.03
CA MET A 66 -14.10 -4.04 -12.90
C MET A 66 -15.02 -5.24 -13.17
N GLU A 67 -16.18 -5.03 -13.83
CA GLU A 67 -17.18 -6.07 -14.09
C GLU A 67 -16.55 -7.32 -14.71
N ASP A 68 -15.76 -7.16 -15.78
CA ASP A 68 -15.08 -8.26 -16.47
C ASP A 68 -14.03 -8.98 -15.60
N ILE A 69 -13.41 -8.27 -14.64
CA ILE A 69 -12.46 -8.86 -13.69
C ILE A 69 -13.21 -9.64 -12.61
N TYR A 70 -14.32 -9.09 -12.08
CA TYR A 70 -15.16 -9.78 -11.10
C TYR A 70 -15.69 -11.12 -11.66
N ASP A 71 -16.09 -11.14 -12.92
CA ASP A 71 -16.60 -12.38 -13.59
C ASP A 71 -15.51 -13.45 -13.77
N ARG A 72 -14.23 -13.08 -13.68
CA ARG A 72 -13.09 -13.99 -13.86
C ARG A 72 -12.50 -14.50 -12.54
N CYS A 73 -12.92 -13.95 -11.42
CA CYS A 73 -12.37 -14.24 -10.10
C CYS A 73 -13.39 -14.95 -9.20
N GLN A 74 -12.91 -15.73 -8.26
CA GLN A 74 -13.67 -15.92 -7.03
C GLN A 74 -13.68 -14.61 -6.26
N VAL A 75 -14.84 -14.17 -5.76
CA VAL A 75 -14.97 -12.85 -5.13
C VAL A 75 -15.36 -12.99 -3.67
N LEU A 76 -14.55 -12.42 -2.79
CA LEU A 76 -14.85 -12.27 -1.38
C LEU A 76 -15.09 -10.80 -1.06
N ILE A 77 -16.33 -10.46 -0.70
CA ILE A 77 -16.70 -9.12 -0.25
C ILE A 77 -16.86 -9.14 1.27
N LEU A 78 -15.95 -8.47 1.98
CA LEU A 78 -15.99 -8.31 3.42
C LEU A 78 -16.94 -7.16 3.79
N ASP A 79 -17.57 -7.25 4.96
CA ASP A 79 -18.36 -6.12 5.48
C ASP A 79 -17.39 -5.01 5.93
N ALA A 80 -17.54 -3.80 5.37
CA ALA A 80 -16.70 -2.67 5.71
C ALA A 80 -16.96 -2.09 7.11
N GLU A 81 -18.10 -2.46 7.74
CA GLU A 81 -18.42 -2.03 9.10
C GLU A 81 -17.51 -2.77 10.09
N ASP A 82 -16.71 -2.01 10.86
CA ASP A 82 -15.75 -2.53 11.84
C ASP A 82 -14.70 -3.50 11.27
N LEU A 83 -14.38 -3.40 9.96
CA LEU A 83 -13.36 -4.22 9.33
C LEU A 83 -11.96 -3.80 9.77
N GLU A 84 -11.26 -4.70 10.44
CA GLU A 84 -9.84 -4.59 10.75
C GLU A 84 -9.04 -5.74 10.12
N ALA A 85 -7.76 -5.51 9.87
CA ALA A 85 -6.84 -6.57 9.48
C ALA A 85 -6.44 -7.35 10.76
N ASP A 86 -7.34 -8.21 11.23
CA ASP A 86 -7.21 -9.00 12.47
C ASP A 86 -7.39 -10.50 12.22
N GLU A 87 -7.24 -11.29 13.27
CA GLU A 87 -7.41 -12.74 13.20
C GLU A 87 -8.80 -13.20 12.75
N ARG A 88 -9.86 -12.40 13.00
CA ARG A 88 -11.22 -12.71 12.57
C ARG A 88 -11.37 -12.57 11.06
N ALA A 89 -10.82 -11.46 10.51
CA ALA A 89 -10.83 -11.22 9.08
C ALA A 89 -9.95 -12.25 8.35
N VAL A 90 -8.79 -12.61 8.91
CA VAL A 90 -7.93 -13.68 8.39
C VAL A 90 -8.70 -15.00 8.31
N GLU A 91 -9.38 -15.43 9.38
CA GLU A 91 -10.18 -16.66 9.39
C GLU A 91 -11.27 -16.66 8.29
N ILE A 92 -11.91 -15.51 8.05
CA ILE A 92 -12.91 -15.38 6.98
C ILE A 92 -12.23 -15.61 5.63
N VAL A 93 -11.10 -14.96 5.35
CA VAL A 93 -10.38 -15.11 4.07
C VAL A 93 -9.89 -16.54 3.91
N GLU A 94 -9.30 -17.14 4.95
CA GLU A 94 -8.80 -18.52 4.92
C GLU A 94 -9.90 -19.55 4.55
N ASN A 95 -11.15 -19.30 4.93
CA ASN A 95 -12.28 -20.15 4.54
C ASN A 95 -12.60 -20.08 3.03
N TYR A 96 -12.10 -19.06 2.31
CA TYR A 96 -12.20 -18.92 0.86
C TYR A 96 -10.94 -19.37 0.13
N MET A 97 -9.85 -19.67 0.84
CA MET A 97 -8.60 -20.15 0.26
C MET A 97 -8.70 -21.63 -0.07
N GLU A 98 -9.27 -21.93 -1.24
CA GLU A 98 -9.31 -23.29 -1.80
C GLU A 98 -7.91 -23.69 -2.33
N GLU A 99 -7.66 -25.01 -2.47
CA GLU A 99 -6.33 -25.53 -2.86
C GLU A 99 -5.86 -25.07 -4.25
N ASP A 100 -6.77 -24.64 -5.11
CA ASP A 100 -6.48 -24.21 -6.47
C ASP A 100 -6.31 -22.69 -6.62
N ILE A 101 -6.52 -21.88 -5.57
CA ILE A 101 -6.26 -20.43 -5.61
C ILE A 101 -4.77 -20.18 -5.87
N ASP A 102 -4.48 -19.48 -6.97
CA ASP A 102 -3.12 -19.25 -7.45
C ASP A 102 -2.69 -17.76 -7.48
N LEU A 103 -3.64 -16.84 -7.27
CA LEU A 103 -3.43 -15.39 -7.22
C LEU A 103 -4.43 -14.73 -6.26
N VAL A 104 -4.01 -13.69 -5.55
CA VAL A 104 -4.92 -12.79 -4.80
C VAL A 104 -4.94 -11.41 -5.45
N LEU A 105 -6.13 -10.86 -5.73
CA LEU A 105 -6.31 -9.45 -6.08
C LEU A 105 -6.83 -8.68 -4.86
N ALA A 106 -6.05 -7.75 -4.34
CA ALA A 106 -6.43 -6.88 -3.24
C ALA A 106 -7.05 -5.59 -3.79
N VAL A 107 -8.38 -5.47 -3.73
CA VAL A 107 -9.14 -4.32 -4.25
C VAL A 107 -9.69 -3.51 -3.07
N GLY A 108 -8.98 -2.46 -2.65
CA GLY A 108 -9.40 -1.72 -1.45
C GLY A 108 -8.41 -0.68 -0.95
N ALA A 109 -8.60 -0.24 0.29
CA ALA A 109 -7.67 0.61 1.02
C ALA A 109 -6.66 -0.24 1.84
N GLY A 110 -5.96 0.38 2.79
CA GLY A 110 -4.89 -0.27 3.56
C GLY A 110 -5.28 -1.58 4.23
N THR A 111 -6.43 -1.64 4.90
CA THR A 111 -6.91 -2.85 5.60
C THR A 111 -7.04 -4.06 4.67
N ILE A 112 -7.64 -3.87 3.49
CA ILE A 112 -7.76 -4.94 2.47
C ILE A 112 -6.39 -5.38 1.99
N HIS A 113 -5.46 -4.43 1.79
CA HIS A 113 -4.10 -4.76 1.36
C HIS A 113 -3.32 -5.53 2.42
N ASP A 114 -3.40 -5.13 3.69
CA ASP A 114 -2.71 -5.83 4.78
C ASP A 114 -3.23 -7.25 4.95
N LEU A 115 -4.55 -7.43 4.92
CA LEU A 115 -5.19 -8.73 5.00
C LEU A 115 -4.80 -9.62 3.81
N SER A 116 -4.92 -9.09 2.59
CA SER A 116 -4.66 -9.84 1.35
C SER A 116 -3.19 -10.27 1.24
N ARG A 117 -2.25 -9.34 1.50
CA ARG A 117 -0.81 -9.66 1.44
C ARG A 117 -0.39 -10.63 2.53
N PHE A 118 -0.99 -10.53 3.73
CA PHE A 118 -0.71 -11.46 4.83
C PHE A 118 -1.13 -12.88 4.44
N VAL A 119 -2.36 -13.06 3.95
CA VAL A 119 -2.87 -14.37 3.55
C VAL A 119 -2.09 -14.91 2.34
N ALA A 120 -1.89 -14.10 1.30
CA ALA A 120 -1.09 -14.50 0.13
C ALA A 120 0.32 -14.98 0.53
N HIS A 121 0.96 -14.28 1.48
CA HIS A 121 2.26 -14.69 2.03
C HIS A 121 2.22 -16.04 2.74
N GLN A 122 1.19 -16.28 3.58
CA GLN A 122 1.03 -17.56 4.27
C GLN A 122 0.84 -18.74 3.31
N TYR A 123 0.05 -18.53 2.26
CA TYR A 123 -0.20 -19.54 1.23
C TYR A 123 0.88 -19.61 0.16
N ARG A 124 1.86 -18.68 0.17
CA ARG A 124 2.97 -18.58 -0.78
C ARG A 124 2.52 -18.41 -2.22
N ILE A 125 1.47 -17.63 -2.40
CA ILE A 125 0.98 -17.22 -3.71
C ILE A 125 1.20 -15.72 -3.90
N PRO A 126 1.32 -15.24 -5.15
CA PRO A 126 1.45 -13.81 -5.40
C PRO A 126 0.15 -13.07 -5.15
N PHE A 127 0.26 -11.74 -4.99
CA PHE A 127 -0.90 -10.88 -5.01
C PHE A 127 -0.69 -9.65 -5.89
N VAL A 128 -1.78 -9.08 -6.36
CA VAL A 128 -1.86 -7.83 -7.13
C VAL A 128 -2.55 -6.78 -6.28
N SER A 129 -2.01 -5.58 -6.26
CA SER A 129 -2.56 -4.44 -5.54
C SER A 129 -3.41 -3.57 -6.46
N VAL A 130 -4.67 -3.32 -6.08
CA VAL A 130 -5.59 -2.38 -6.72
C VAL A 130 -6.08 -1.37 -5.69
N PRO A 131 -5.31 -0.29 -5.44
CA PRO A 131 -5.67 0.71 -4.45
C PRO A 131 -6.93 1.49 -4.84
N THR A 132 -7.91 1.54 -3.96
CA THR A 132 -9.14 2.33 -4.16
C THR A 132 -9.12 3.69 -3.46
N ALA A 133 -8.07 4.01 -2.72
CA ALA A 133 -7.85 5.28 -2.05
C ALA A 133 -6.35 5.54 -1.84
N ALA A 134 -5.91 6.79 -2.00
CA ALA A 134 -4.54 7.20 -1.69
C ALA A 134 -4.39 7.50 -0.20
N SER A 135 -4.40 6.46 0.66
CA SER A 135 -4.58 6.58 2.12
C SER A 135 -3.35 6.28 2.98
N SER A 136 -2.37 5.55 2.45
CA SER A 136 -1.13 5.15 3.15
C SER A 136 -0.06 4.70 2.17
N ASP A 137 1.18 4.56 2.63
CA ASP A 137 2.31 4.07 1.84
C ASP A 137 2.45 2.53 1.82
N GLY A 138 1.48 1.83 2.40
CA GLY A 138 1.50 0.37 2.54
C GLY A 138 1.30 -0.42 1.24
N PHE A 139 0.88 0.16 0.12
CA PHE A 139 0.48 -0.58 -1.09
C PHE A 139 1.60 -1.45 -1.68
N THR A 140 2.84 -1.03 -1.60
CA THR A 140 4.02 -1.77 -2.08
C THR A 140 4.87 -2.35 -0.94
N SER A 141 4.40 -2.33 0.30
CA SER A 141 5.11 -2.82 1.48
C SER A 141 5.34 -4.34 1.43
N THR A 142 6.40 -4.80 2.09
CA THR A 142 6.66 -6.22 2.42
C THR A 142 6.22 -6.59 3.83
N VAL A 143 5.45 -5.70 4.47
CA VAL A 143 4.96 -5.84 5.84
C VAL A 143 3.46 -5.60 5.84
N ALA A 144 2.71 -6.37 6.61
CA ALA A 144 1.29 -6.17 6.89
C ALA A 144 1.10 -5.67 8.34
N ASP A 145 0.29 -4.63 8.50
CA ASP A 145 -0.05 -4.08 9.81
C ASP A 145 -1.29 -4.76 10.37
N MET A 146 -1.07 -5.86 11.11
CA MET A 146 -2.11 -6.72 11.64
C MET A 146 -2.44 -6.41 13.10
N THR A 147 -3.71 -6.52 13.48
CA THR A 147 -4.14 -6.60 14.89
C THR A 147 -4.20 -8.06 15.30
N TRP A 148 -3.39 -8.48 16.28
CA TRP A 148 -3.30 -9.87 16.71
C TRP A 148 -3.38 -9.99 18.24
N ASN A 149 -4.37 -10.69 18.75
CA ASN A 149 -4.70 -10.76 20.21
C ASN A 149 -4.84 -9.36 20.84
N GLY A 150 -5.53 -8.45 20.13
CA GLY A 150 -5.73 -7.08 20.59
C GLY A 150 -4.46 -6.20 20.58
N VAL A 151 -3.41 -6.59 19.86
CA VAL A 151 -2.16 -5.83 19.74
C VAL A 151 -1.83 -5.59 18.28
N LYS A 152 -1.65 -4.33 17.89
CA LYS A 152 -1.18 -3.95 16.56
C LYS A 152 0.28 -4.38 16.36
N LYS A 153 0.56 -5.07 15.27
CA LYS A 153 1.89 -5.61 14.94
C LYS A 153 2.17 -5.53 13.46
N ALA A 154 3.36 -5.06 13.13
CA ALA A 154 3.91 -5.20 11.79
C ALA A 154 4.42 -6.64 11.59
N VAL A 155 3.84 -7.36 10.64
CA VAL A 155 4.16 -8.78 10.37
C VAL A 155 4.78 -8.87 8.98
N ALA A 156 5.85 -9.64 8.85
CA ALA A 156 6.49 -9.88 7.54
C ALA A 156 5.50 -10.54 6.57
N ALA A 157 5.45 -10.02 5.37
CA ALA A 157 4.55 -10.46 4.31
C ALA A 157 5.22 -10.31 2.93
N SER A 158 4.47 -10.37 1.83
CA SER A 158 4.97 -10.23 0.47
C SER A 158 4.64 -8.87 -0.13
N ALA A 159 5.51 -8.34 -0.98
CA ALA A 159 5.18 -7.22 -1.86
C ALA A 159 4.19 -7.69 -2.95
N PRO A 160 3.39 -6.79 -3.54
CA PRO A 160 2.57 -7.13 -4.68
C PRO A 160 3.42 -7.42 -5.92
N LEU A 161 2.92 -8.29 -6.79
CA LEU A 161 3.53 -8.55 -8.09
C LEU A 161 3.36 -7.37 -9.04
N PHE A 162 2.16 -6.76 -9.03
CA PHE A 162 1.78 -5.56 -9.77
C PHE A 162 0.97 -4.61 -8.90
N VAL A 163 0.96 -3.33 -9.28
CA VAL A 163 0.06 -2.30 -8.72
C VAL A 163 -0.69 -1.61 -9.85
N PHE A 164 -2.02 -1.65 -9.81
CA PHE A 164 -2.88 -0.93 -10.74
C PHE A 164 -3.73 0.07 -9.95
N ALA A 165 -3.26 1.31 -9.89
CA ALA A 165 -3.96 2.41 -9.22
C ALA A 165 -4.69 3.26 -10.25
N ASP A 166 -6.01 3.06 -10.35
CA ASP A 166 -6.84 3.78 -11.30
C ASP A 166 -7.32 5.11 -10.71
N THR A 167 -6.96 6.21 -11.38
CA THR A 167 -7.30 7.57 -10.96
C THR A 167 -8.81 7.78 -10.92
N ASP A 168 -9.56 7.11 -11.81
CA ASP A 168 -11.03 7.17 -11.86
C ASP A 168 -11.69 6.57 -10.61
N ILE A 169 -10.94 5.78 -9.84
CA ILE A 169 -11.36 5.18 -8.58
C ILE A 169 -10.81 5.99 -7.40
N PHE A 170 -9.49 6.00 -7.22
CA PHE A 170 -8.91 6.51 -5.96
C PHE A 170 -9.04 8.03 -5.78
N ALA A 171 -9.13 8.82 -6.87
CA ALA A 171 -9.34 10.27 -6.74
C ALA A 171 -10.76 10.62 -6.23
N LYS A 172 -11.71 9.69 -6.35
CA LYS A 172 -13.09 9.84 -5.84
C LYS A 172 -13.28 9.30 -4.41
N ALA A 173 -12.22 8.75 -3.82
CA ALA A 173 -12.26 8.23 -2.46
C ALA A 173 -12.67 9.29 -1.43
N PRO A 174 -13.21 8.90 -0.26
CA PRO A 174 -13.54 9.83 0.80
C PRO A 174 -12.34 10.71 1.17
N LYS A 175 -12.58 12.02 1.29
CA LYS A 175 -11.51 13.01 1.59
C LYS A 175 -10.70 12.68 2.84
N ARG A 176 -11.30 12.00 3.82
CA ARG A 176 -10.60 11.55 5.03
C ARG A 176 -9.46 10.59 4.69
N LEU A 177 -9.65 9.67 3.73
CA LEU A 177 -8.63 8.73 3.28
C LEU A 177 -7.49 9.46 2.55
N THR A 178 -7.83 10.39 1.65
CA THR A 178 -6.84 11.22 0.95
C THR A 178 -6.03 12.07 1.94
N ALA A 179 -6.69 12.67 2.94
CA ALA A 179 -6.01 13.44 3.99
C ALA A 179 -5.08 12.56 4.84
N ALA A 180 -5.47 11.32 5.15
CA ALA A 180 -4.62 10.37 5.83
C ALA A 180 -3.34 10.07 5.02
N GLY A 181 -3.45 9.85 3.71
CA GLY A 181 -2.28 9.65 2.84
C GLY A 181 -1.37 10.88 2.76
N VAL A 182 -1.94 12.08 2.72
CA VAL A 182 -1.15 13.33 2.79
C VAL A 182 -0.38 13.41 4.10
N SER A 183 -1.03 13.15 5.22
CA SER A 183 -0.42 13.13 6.54
C SER A 183 0.70 12.10 6.64
N ASP A 184 0.48 10.91 6.13
CA ASP A 184 1.47 9.83 6.09
C ASP A 184 2.73 10.27 5.33
N ILE A 185 2.59 10.85 4.14
CA ILE A 185 3.74 11.39 3.39
C ILE A 185 4.42 12.55 4.14
N LEU A 186 3.69 13.45 4.77
CA LEU A 186 4.30 14.57 5.49
C LEU A 186 5.11 14.11 6.72
N GLY A 187 4.71 13.03 7.38
CA GLY A 187 5.46 12.41 8.47
C GLY A 187 6.88 11.99 8.09
N LYS A 188 7.14 11.71 6.80
CA LYS A 188 8.47 11.33 6.31
C LYS A 188 9.55 12.40 6.53
N TYR A 189 9.16 13.68 6.74
CA TYR A 189 10.13 14.70 7.19
C TYR A 189 10.79 14.32 8.51
N ILE A 190 10.02 13.77 9.46
CA ILE A 190 10.55 13.34 10.77
C ILE A 190 11.36 12.06 10.60
N ALA A 191 10.82 11.07 9.86
CA ALA A 191 11.50 9.80 9.60
C ALA A 191 12.89 10.00 8.97
N LEU A 192 12.99 10.86 7.94
CA LEU A 192 14.26 11.17 7.28
C LEU A 192 15.26 11.89 8.20
N ALA A 193 14.77 12.81 9.06
CA ALA A 193 15.61 13.48 10.04
C ALA A 193 16.16 12.49 11.08
N ASP A 194 15.30 11.60 11.61
CA ASP A 194 15.70 10.57 12.58
C ASP A 194 16.70 9.59 11.99
N TRP A 195 16.47 9.15 10.76
CA TRP A 195 17.40 8.24 10.08
C TRP A 195 18.77 8.92 9.88
N LYS A 196 18.76 10.23 9.52
CA LYS A 196 20.01 10.99 9.43
C LYS A 196 20.74 11.09 10.75
N ILE A 197 20.02 11.39 11.84
CA ILE A 197 20.59 11.44 13.21
C ILE A 197 21.17 10.09 13.60
N ALA A 198 20.43 8.99 13.40
CA ALA A 198 20.89 7.64 13.70
C ALA A 198 22.16 7.28 12.91
N SER A 199 22.24 7.68 11.64
CA SER A 199 23.44 7.46 10.82
C SER A 199 24.69 8.16 11.35
N ILE A 200 24.52 9.32 11.97
CA ILE A 200 25.63 10.10 12.57
C ILE A 200 26.05 9.54 13.93
N LEU A 201 25.06 9.28 14.80
CA LEU A 201 25.31 8.91 16.19
C LEU A 201 25.64 7.42 16.35
N SER A 202 24.88 6.55 15.69
CA SER A 202 24.97 5.09 15.84
C SER A 202 25.68 4.40 14.68
N LYS A 203 26.09 5.17 13.64
CA LYS A 203 26.64 4.62 12.41
C LYS A 203 25.69 3.66 11.68
N GLU A 204 24.40 3.87 11.87
CA GLU A 204 23.37 3.11 11.18
C GLU A 204 23.49 3.31 9.67
N TYR A 205 23.11 2.28 8.90
CA TYR A 205 23.06 2.34 7.46
C TYR A 205 22.18 3.52 6.99
N TYR A 206 22.63 4.21 5.96
CA TYR A 206 21.96 5.37 5.40
C TYR A 206 22.21 5.44 3.89
N CYS A 207 21.16 5.55 3.10
CA CYS A 207 21.24 5.66 1.65
C CYS A 207 20.78 7.04 1.18
N ALA A 208 21.70 7.82 0.64
CA ALA A 208 21.39 9.17 0.15
C ALA A 208 20.44 9.16 -1.06
N GLU A 209 20.50 8.13 -1.92
CA GLU A 209 19.59 7.98 -3.07
C GLU A 209 18.15 7.81 -2.60
N VAL A 210 17.91 6.92 -1.62
CA VAL A 210 16.59 6.68 -1.04
C VAL A 210 16.07 7.93 -0.34
N VAL A 211 16.92 8.63 0.41
CA VAL A 211 16.54 9.91 1.06
C VAL A 211 16.16 10.97 0.03
N ASN A 212 16.86 11.04 -1.10
CA ASN A 212 16.53 11.97 -2.16
C ASN A 212 15.18 11.63 -2.81
N LEU A 213 14.90 10.32 -3.01
CA LEU A 213 13.64 9.83 -3.53
C LEU A 213 12.46 10.24 -2.63
N GLU A 214 12.55 9.93 -1.32
CA GLU A 214 11.55 10.31 -0.32
C GLU A 214 11.39 11.82 -0.19
N THR A 215 12.49 12.57 -0.15
CA THR A 215 12.44 14.02 -0.08
C THR A 215 11.68 14.63 -1.28
N LYS A 216 11.86 14.05 -2.48
CA LYS A 216 11.14 14.46 -3.68
C LYS A 216 9.65 14.15 -3.55
N ALA A 217 9.30 12.95 -3.07
CA ALA A 217 7.91 12.54 -2.84
C ALA A 217 7.21 13.50 -1.87
N VAL A 218 7.81 13.76 -0.70
CA VAL A 218 7.26 14.68 0.31
C VAL A 218 7.07 16.10 -0.24
N ARG A 219 8.06 16.61 -0.98
CA ARG A 219 7.96 17.95 -1.60
C ARG A 219 6.85 18.02 -2.62
N THR A 220 6.72 16.99 -3.46
CA THR A 220 5.65 16.93 -4.47
C THR A 220 4.28 17.02 -3.83
N VAL A 221 4.02 16.26 -2.76
CA VAL A 221 2.75 16.33 -2.02
C VAL A 221 2.56 17.69 -1.38
N LYS A 222 3.56 18.19 -0.65
CA LYS A 222 3.50 19.51 0.00
C LYS A 222 3.18 20.64 -0.97
N ASP A 223 3.77 20.62 -2.15
CA ASP A 223 3.63 21.69 -3.15
C ASP A 223 2.29 21.61 -3.91
N ASN A 224 1.53 20.49 -3.78
CA ASN A 224 0.21 20.28 -4.40
C ASN A 224 -0.93 20.09 -3.37
N LEU A 225 -0.75 20.50 -2.11
CA LEU A 225 -1.73 20.27 -1.04
C LEU A 225 -3.13 20.84 -1.34
N LYS A 226 -3.21 22.01 -1.97
CA LYS A 226 -4.48 22.67 -2.29
C LYS A 226 -5.25 21.93 -3.38
N GLU A 227 -4.52 21.50 -4.39
CA GLU A 227 -5.02 20.76 -5.54
C GLU A 227 -5.48 19.36 -5.11
N ILE A 228 -4.72 18.68 -4.24
CA ILE A 228 -5.11 17.40 -3.63
C ILE A 228 -6.39 17.58 -2.80
N ALA A 229 -6.46 18.62 -1.94
CA ALA A 229 -7.64 18.88 -1.14
C ALA A 229 -8.88 19.26 -1.98
N ALA A 230 -8.66 19.83 -3.18
CA ALA A 230 -9.70 20.08 -4.16
C ALA A 230 -10.19 18.80 -4.86
N GLY A 231 -9.38 17.74 -4.85
CA GLY A 231 -9.66 16.48 -5.56
C GLY A 231 -9.27 16.54 -7.05
N GLU A 232 -8.28 17.38 -7.39
CA GLU A 232 -7.78 17.43 -8.77
C GLU A 232 -7.05 16.11 -9.10
N GLU A 233 -7.46 15.45 -10.17
CA GLU A 233 -6.99 14.11 -10.55
C GLU A 233 -5.47 14.02 -10.64
N GLU A 234 -4.82 14.95 -11.37
CA GLU A 234 -3.36 14.99 -11.50
C GLU A 234 -2.65 15.15 -10.14
N ALA A 235 -3.24 15.91 -9.21
CA ALA A 235 -2.69 16.08 -7.88
C ALA A 235 -2.88 14.82 -7.01
N CYS A 236 -4.02 14.14 -7.15
CA CYS A 236 -4.27 12.85 -6.51
C CYS A 236 -3.33 11.75 -7.05
N GLU A 237 -3.01 11.75 -8.35
CA GLU A 237 -1.98 10.87 -8.93
C GLU A 237 -0.60 11.11 -8.33
N LYS A 238 -0.23 12.38 -8.13
CA LYS A 238 1.05 12.73 -7.46
C LYS A 238 1.09 12.25 -6.03
N LEU A 239 -0.02 12.28 -5.30
CA LEU A 239 -0.13 11.72 -3.95
C LEU A 239 0.04 10.20 -3.99
N MET A 240 -0.72 9.49 -4.84
CA MET A 240 -0.61 8.04 -4.99
C MET A 240 0.82 7.63 -5.37
N TYR A 241 1.43 8.34 -6.31
CA TYR A 241 2.82 8.09 -6.69
C TYR A 241 3.79 8.28 -5.52
N ALA A 242 3.60 9.32 -4.70
CA ALA A 242 4.44 9.56 -3.52
C ALA A 242 4.31 8.43 -2.49
N LEU A 243 3.08 7.95 -2.24
CA LEU A 243 2.81 6.83 -1.33
C LEU A 243 3.46 5.53 -1.83
N VAL A 244 3.33 5.25 -3.11
CA VAL A 244 3.98 4.09 -3.75
C VAL A 244 5.50 4.18 -3.65
N LEU A 245 6.09 5.35 -3.94
CA LEU A 245 7.54 5.56 -3.81
C LEU A 245 8.04 5.33 -2.38
N SER A 246 7.28 5.74 -1.37
CA SER A 246 7.62 5.49 0.04
C SER A 246 7.68 3.99 0.35
N GLY A 247 6.70 3.22 -0.10
CA GLY A 247 6.74 1.77 0.02
C GLY A 247 7.92 1.12 -0.71
N LEU A 248 8.26 1.60 -1.92
CA LEU A 248 9.44 1.14 -2.65
C LEU A 248 10.75 1.51 -1.93
N ALA A 249 10.82 2.69 -1.31
CA ALA A 249 11.98 3.12 -0.52
C ALA A 249 12.25 2.16 0.66
N MET A 250 11.18 1.66 1.30
CA MET A 250 11.29 0.62 2.33
C MET A 250 11.82 -0.70 1.76
N GLN A 251 11.34 -1.15 0.59
CA GLN A 251 11.89 -2.33 -0.08
C GLN A 251 13.38 -2.15 -0.40
N MET A 252 13.77 -1.03 -1.02
CA MET A 252 15.17 -0.72 -1.36
C MET A 252 16.12 -0.79 -0.18
N THR A 253 15.67 -0.46 1.02
CA THR A 253 16.49 -0.46 2.23
C THR A 253 16.38 -1.75 3.04
N GLY A 254 15.32 -2.54 2.81
CA GLY A 254 14.98 -3.72 3.59
C GLY A 254 14.54 -3.40 5.03
N ASN A 255 14.07 -2.18 5.27
CA ASN A 255 13.56 -1.72 6.56
C ASN A 255 12.69 -0.46 6.40
N SER A 256 11.97 -0.07 7.46
CA SER A 256 11.05 1.06 7.44
C SER A 256 11.69 2.44 7.69
N ARG A 257 13.02 2.53 7.87
CA ARG A 257 13.70 3.80 8.18
C ARG A 257 13.42 4.97 7.24
N PRO A 258 13.28 4.78 5.92
CA PRO A 258 12.92 5.87 5.02
C PRO A 258 11.55 6.49 5.34
N ALA A 259 10.62 5.68 5.84
CA ALA A 259 9.22 6.01 5.99
C ALA A 259 8.76 6.18 7.45
N SER A 260 9.48 5.61 8.43
CA SER A 260 9.06 5.53 9.84
C SER A 260 10.17 5.99 10.78
N GLY A 261 9.91 7.01 11.58
CA GLY A 261 10.78 7.56 12.61
C GLY A 261 10.09 7.64 13.97
N ALA A 262 10.41 8.68 14.76
CA ALA A 262 9.84 8.90 16.09
C ALA A 262 8.31 9.10 16.05
N GLU A 263 7.79 9.71 14.98
CA GLU A 263 6.35 9.88 14.77
C GLU A 263 5.62 8.54 14.76
N HIS A 264 6.16 7.52 14.11
CA HIS A 264 5.55 6.19 14.07
C HIS A 264 5.59 5.46 15.42
N HIS A 265 6.55 5.76 16.30
CA HIS A 265 6.49 5.23 17.67
C HIS A 265 5.28 5.79 18.45
N LEU A 266 4.91 7.06 18.19
CA LEU A 266 3.67 7.62 18.74
C LEU A 266 2.43 7.04 18.06
N VAL A 267 2.48 6.80 16.75
CA VAL A 267 1.40 6.13 16.02
C VAL A 267 1.09 4.77 16.66
N HIS A 268 2.10 3.96 16.92
CA HIS A 268 1.90 2.65 17.57
C HIS A 268 1.26 2.75 18.95
N LEU A 269 1.56 3.79 19.72
CA LEU A 269 0.87 4.03 20.98
C LEU A 269 -0.61 4.36 20.76
N TRP A 270 -0.92 5.21 19.79
CA TRP A 270 -2.30 5.57 19.46
C TRP A 270 -3.06 4.44 18.76
N ASP A 271 -2.38 3.57 18.03
CA ASP A 271 -2.98 2.35 17.48
C ASP A 271 -3.58 1.49 18.59
N MET A 272 -2.92 1.40 19.75
CA MET A 272 -3.46 0.68 20.91
C MET A 272 -4.73 1.34 21.48
N GLU A 273 -4.83 2.68 21.42
CA GLU A 273 -6.07 3.39 21.82
C GLU A 273 -7.20 3.16 20.81
N VAL A 274 -6.91 3.00 19.51
CA VAL A 274 -7.90 2.61 18.49
C VAL A 274 -8.39 1.19 18.75
N VAL A 275 -7.49 0.23 18.93
CA VAL A 275 -7.81 -1.18 19.22
C VAL A 275 -8.66 -1.31 20.49
N ASN A 276 -8.43 -0.47 21.50
CA ASN A 276 -9.23 -0.43 22.71
C ASN A 276 -10.58 0.33 22.56
N GLY A 277 -10.88 0.86 21.37
CA GLY A 277 -12.11 1.60 21.10
C GLY A 277 -12.17 3.00 21.71
N HIS A 278 -11.03 3.57 22.13
CA HIS A 278 -10.95 4.91 22.71
C HIS A 278 -10.73 6.01 21.67
N LEU A 279 -10.27 5.63 20.48
CA LEU A 279 -9.94 6.55 19.39
C LEU A 279 -10.43 5.97 18.05
N ASP A 280 -11.13 6.78 17.25
CA ASP A 280 -11.42 6.48 15.85
C ASP A 280 -10.48 7.34 14.98
N ALA A 281 -9.36 6.76 14.56
CA ALA A 281 -8.39 7.44 13.72
C ALA A 281 -7.68 6.46 12.77
N LEU A 282 -7.54 6.88 11.52
CA LEU A 282 -6.76 6.17 10.50
C LEU A 282 -5.26 6.24 10.81
N HIS A 283 -4.46 5.33 10.25
CA HIS A 283 -3.01 5.32 10.43
C HIS A 283 -2.39 6.69 10.11
N GLY A 284 -2.62 7.21 8.91
CA GLY A 284 -2.08 8.50 8.48
C GLY A 284 -2.54 9.70 9.34
N GLU A 285 -3.76 9.67 9.90
CA GLU A 285 -4.24 10.73 10.80
C GLU A 285 -3.44 10.79 12.12
N LYS A 286 -2.77 9.71 12.50
CA LYS A 286 -1.92 9.62 13.70
C LYS A 286 -0.47 10.01 13.43
N VAL A 287 -0.05 10.05 12.17
CA VAL A 287 1.35 10.32 11.77
C VAL A 287 1.70 11.81 11.85
N SER A 288 0.73 12.72 11.70
CA SER A 288 1.01 14.15 11.65
C SER A 288 0.29 14.97 12.71
#